data_f10ae664f36c94fdfcf2bb8c7876fd51
#
_entry.id   f10ae664f36c94fdfcf2bb8c7876fd51
#
_cell.length_a   1.000
_cell.length_b   1.000
_cell.length_c   1.000
_cell.angle_alpha   90.00
_cell.angle_beta   90.00
_cell.angle_gamma   90.00
#
_symmetry.space_group_name_H-M   'P 1'
#
loop_
_entity.id
_entity.type
_entity.pdbx_description
1 polymer ?
#
loop_
_entity_poly.entity_id
_entity_poly.type
_entity_poly.pdbx_seq_one_letter_code
_entity_poly.pdbx_strand_id
1 'polypeptide(L)' 'MRVAPFHSKLEGTKVHHDNNKCTEGNNIESYNRKEGTGGLPLCYHCKSLNAEGK' A
#
# COMPACT_ATOMS: atom_id res chain seq x y z
N MET A 1 -1.97 3.72 -10.91
CA MET A 1 -0.77 3.09 -11.50
C MET A 1 -0.06 2.24 -10.45
N ARG A 2 0.26 1.02 -10.82
CA ARG A 2 0.95 0.12 -9.91
C ARG A 2 2.40 0.56 -9.67
N VAL A 3 2.83 0.50 -8.42
CA VAL A 3 4.18 0.91 -8.02
C VAL A 3 4.82 -0.19 -7.17
N ALA A 4 6.07 -0.05 -6.83
CA ALA A 4 6.75 -0.99 -5.93
C ALA A 4 6.01 -1.05 -4.59
N PRO A 5 5.89 -2.24 -3.97
CA PRO A 5 5.15 -2.37 -2.71
C PRO A 5 5.73 -1.51 -1.60
N PHE A 6 4.84 -1.01 -0.75
CA PHE A 6 5.20 -0.24 0.44
C PHE A 6 4.16 -0.46 1.52
N HIS A 7 4.50 -0.14 2.74
CA HIS A 7 3.59 -0.28 3.88
C HIS A 7 3.94 0.74 4.95
N SER A 8 3.00 0.95 5.89
CA SER A 8 3.28 1.77 7.07
C SER A 8 4.09 0.97 8.09
N LYS A 9 5.05 1.58 8.73
CA LYS A 9 5.81 0.95 9.82
C LYS A 9 5.09 1.00 11.15
N LEU A 10 3.93 1.66 11.21
CA LEU A 10 3.18 1.77 12.45
C LEU A 10 2.66 0.41 12.89
N GLU A 11 2.66 0.21 14.21
CA GLU A 11 2.08 -0.97 14.82
C GLU A 11 0.59 -1.02 14.51
N GLY A 12 0.08 -2.21 14.21
CA GLY A 12 -1.31 -2.36 13.82
C GLY A 12 -1.56 -2.29 12.32
N THR A 13 -0.55 -1.99 11.53
CA THR A 13 -0.65 -2.04 10.07
C THR A 13 -0.94 -3.47 9.63
N LYS A 14 -1.98 -3.66 8.82
CA LYS A 14 -2.46 -4.99 8.44
C LYS A 14 -2.25 -5.34 6.96
N VAL A 15 -1.92 -4.36 6.14
CA VAL A 15 -1.79 -4.56 4.69
C VAL A 15 -0.65 -3.74 4.12
N HIS A 16 -0.17 -4.14 2.95
CA HIS A 16 0.76 -3.33 2.17
C HIS A 16 0.04 -2.76 0.95
N HIS A 17 0.64 -1.80 0.30
CA HIS A 17 0.07 -1.12 -0.86
C HIS A 17 1.03 -1.22 -2.04
N ASP A 18 0.50 -1.26 -3.26
CA ASP A 18 1.30 -1.28 -4.47
C ASP A 18 0.67 -0.46 -5.60
N ASN A 19 -0.17 0.51 -5.25
CA ASN A 19 -0.79 1.39 -6.25
C ASN A 19 -0.79 2.83 -5.75
N ASN A 20 -0.32 3.75 -6.59
CA ASN A 20 -0.21 5.15 -6.20
C ASN A 20 -1.54 5.91 -6.21
N LYS A 21 -2.62 5.27 -6.65
CA LYS A 21 -3.98 5.83 -6.57
C LYS A 21 -4.75 5.33 -5.36
N CYS A 22 -4.14 4.48 -4.55
CA CYS A 22 -4.77 3.99 -3.33
C CYS A 22 -4.81 5.11 -2.28
N THR A 23 -6.02 5.53 -1.91
CA THR A 23 -6.21 6.61 -0.94
C THR A 23 -5.58 6.26 0.42
N GLU A 24 -5.77 5.02 0.87
CA GLU A 24 -5.20 4.59 2.15
C GLU A 24 -3.67 4.56 2.10
N GLY A 25 -3.10 4.12 0.99
CA GLY A 25 -1.65 4.14 0.82
C GLY A 25 -1.12 5.57 0.82
N ASN A 26 -1.86 6.49 0.20
CA ASN A 26 -1.46 7.90 0.14
C ASN A 26 -1.60 8.61 1.48
N ASN A 27 -2.36 8.06 2.41
CA ASN A 27 -2.50 8.61 3.75
C ASN A 27 -1.34 8.26 4.68
N ILE A 28 -0.45 7.38 4.26
CA ILE A 28 0.72 7.03 5.06
C ILE A 28 1.68 8.22 5.07
N GLU A 29 2.02 8.69 6.26
CA GLU A 29 3.01 9.76 6.41
C GLU A 29 4.36 9.29 5.85
N SER A 30 5.07 10.18 5.16
CA SER A 30 6.33 9.80 4.51
C SER A 30 7.35 9.19 5.48
N TYR A 31 7.40 9.68 6.71
CA TYR A 31 8.30 9.16 7.73
C TYR A 31 7.86 7.80 8.30
N ASN A 32 6.63 7.38 8.01
CA ASN A 32 6.12 6.06 8.41
C ASN A 32 6.15 5.07 7.26
N ARG A 33 6.43 5.52 6.06
CA ARG A 33 6.43 4.68 4.86
C ARG A 33 7.70 3.83 4.81
N LYS A 34 7.51 2.53 4.59
CA LYS A 34 8.62 1.59 4.48
C LYS A 34 8.47 0.78 3.19
N GLU A 35 9.58 0.57 2.51
CA GLU A 35 9.60 -0.21 1.28
C GLU A 35 9.35 -1.69 1.55
N GLY A 36 8.66 -2.35 0.60
CA GLY A 36 8.40 -3.78 0.64
C GLY A 36 7.03 -4.13 1.18
N THR A 37 6.74 -5.41 1.24
CA THR A 37 5.42 -5.91 1.69
C THR A 37 5.33 -6.07 3.20
N GLY A 38 6.47 -6.15 3.89
CA GLY A 38 6.51 -6.38 5.33
C GLY A 38 5.86 -7.69 5.78
N GLY A 39 5.72 -8.65 4.87
CA GLY A 39 5.02 -9.90 5.18
C GLY A 39 3.51 -9.75 5.28
N LEU A 40 2.97 -8.61 4.85
CA LEU A 40 1.54 -8.31 4.97
C LEU A 40 0.79 -8.62 3.68
N PRO A 41 -0.52 -8.93 3.76
CA PRO A 41 -1.34 -9.10 2.56
C PRO A 41 -1.55 -7.78 1.83
N LEU A 42 -1.91 -7.87 0.55
CA LEU A 42 -2.18 -6.70 -0.27
C LEU A 42 -3.46 -5.98 0.18
N CYS A 43 -3.41 -4.65 0.21
CA CYS A 43 -4.58 -3.83 0.48
C CYS A 43 -5.69 -4.12 -0.54
N TYR A 44 -6.90 -4.22 -0.05
CA TYR A 44 -8.06 -4.51 -0.89
C TYR A 44 -8.26 -3.45 -1.98
N HIS A 45 -8.08 -2.18 -1.63
CA HIS A 45 -8.20 -1.08 -2.59
C HIS A 45 -7.13 -1.16 -3.69
N CYS A 46 -5.90 -1.51 -3.33
CA CYS A 46 -4.85 -1.69 -4.31
C CYS A 46 -5.17 -2.85 -5.25
N LYS A 47 -5.69 -3.93 -4.70
CA LYS A 47 -6.10 -5.09 -5.50
C LYS A 47 -7.16 -4.70 -6.53
N SER A 48 -8.18 -3.94 -6.12
CA SER A 48 -9.23 -3.47 -7.01
C SER A 48 -8.70 -2.54 -8.09
N LEU A 49 -7.84 -1.60 -7.71
CA LEU A 49 -7.23 -0.67 -8.66
C LEU A 49 -6.39 -1.40 -9.70
N ASN A 50 -5.61 -2.38 -9.26
CA ASN A 50 -4.79 -3.17 -10.17
C ASN A 50 -5.66 -3.96 -11.16
N ALA A 51 -6.77 -4.52 -10.70
CA ALA A 51 -7.71 -5.25 -11.54
C ALA A 51 -8.37 -4.35 -12.58
N GLU A 52 -8.55 -3.08 -12.25
CA GLU A 52 -9.14 -2.09 -13.16
C GLU A 52 -8.10 -1.42 -14.07
N GLY A 53 -6.84 -1.77 -13.94
CA GLY A 53 -5.76 -1.18 -14.73
C GLY A 53 -5.36 0.21 -14.28
N LYS A 54 -5.71 0.58 -13.09
CA LYS A 54 -5.40 1.91 -12.56
C LYS A 54 -4.16 1.90 -11.69
#